data_d85ac21c0a48fa739b3ae7b9b9dc7549
#
_entry.id   d85ac21c0a48fa739b3ae7b9b9dc7549
#
_cell.length_a   1.000
_cell.length_b   1.000
_cell.length_c   1.000
_cell.angle_alpha   90.00
_cell.angle_beta   90.00
_cell.angle_gamma   90.00
#
_symmetry.space_group_name_H-M   'P 1'
#
loop_
_entity.id
_entity.type
_entity.pdbx_description
1 polymer ?
#
loop_
_entity_poly.entity_id
_entity_poly.type
_entity_poly.pdbx_seq_one_letter_code
_entity_poly.pdbx_strand_id
1 'polypeptide(L)'
;PSGEWNAALAESGYLVPHWPRPYGLDASPVRQVVIDQELRRGGVRRPHLQIGAWVLPTLIAHGSEAQQERFVLPTMRLEITWCQMFSEPSGGSDLAALRTRVETDGNGWKMNGQKIWTSWAKYCDYGVIVTRSDPTVEKHKGLTYFWIDMRAKGVEVRPIKLAGGDSHVNEVFFD
;
A
#
# COMPACT_ATOMS: atom_id res chain seq x y z
N PRO A 1 15.63 13.89 5.47
CA PRO A 1 16.31 12.98 6.38
C PRO A 1 17.20 12.05 5.57
N SER A 2 18.41 11.76 6.04
CA SER A 2 19.27 10.74 5.42
C SER A 2 18.59 9.36 5.54
N GLY A 3 18.93 8.42 4.66
CA GLY A 3 18.43 7.04 4.75
C GLY A 3 18.71 6.40 6.12
N GLU A 4 19.81 6.77 6.75
CA GLU A 4 20.20 6.34 8.11
C GLU A 4 19.17 6.76 9.18
N TRP A 5 18.62 7.98 9.11
CA TRP A 5 17.57 8.45 10.02
C TRP A 5 16.28 7.67 9.85
N ASN A 6 15.89 7.38 8.62
CA ASN A 6 14.68 6.59 8.36
C ASN A 6 14.82 5.17 8.92
N ALA A 7 16.00 4.55 8.73
CA ALA A 7 16.30 3.24 9.27
C ALA A 7 16.25 3.25 10.81
N ALA A 8 16.90 4.22 11.45
CA ALA A 8 16.91 4.35 12.91
C ALA A 8 15.49 4.54 13.49
N LEU A 9 14.65 5.36 12.87
CA LEU A 9 13.26 5.57 13.28
C LEU A 9 12.42 4.30 13.10
N ALA A 10 12.61 3.58 11.98
CA ALA A 10 11.92 2.33 11.71
C ALA A 10 12.29 1.25 12.73
N GLU A 11 13.56 1.04 12.96
CA GLU A 11 14.10 -0.01 13.86
C GLU A 11 13.80 0.26 15.34
N SER A 12 13.76 1.52 15.74
CA SER A 12 13.41 1.91 17.12
C SER A 12 11.92 1.84 17.45
N GLY A 13 11.05 1.67 16.44
CA GLY A 13 9.60 1.70 16.58
C GLY A 13 9.00 3.11 16.76
N TYR A 14 9.82 4.16 16.80
CA TYR A 14 9.35 5.54 16.93
C TYR A 14 8.74 6.11 15.65
N LEU A 15 8.93 5.46 14.51
CA LEU A 15 8.26 5.84 13.26
C LEU A 15 6.74 5.70 13.38
N VAL A 16 6.29 4.59 13.92
CA VAL A 16 4.87 4.21 14.07
C VAL A 16 4.59 3.69 15.49
N PRO A 17 4.68 4.53 16.51
CA PRO A 17 4.73 4.09 17.91
C PRO A 17 3.46 3.34 18.35
N HIS A 18 2.33 3.52 17.67
CA HIS A 18 1.06 2.85 17.95
C HIS A 18 0.95 1.44 17.35
N TRP A 19 1.86 1.05 16.44
CA TRP A 19 1.82 -0.30 15.89
C TRP A 19 2.32 -1.34 16.90
N PRO A 20 1.96 -2.63 16.72
CA PRO A 20 2.41 -3.70 17.58
C PRO A 20 3.92 -3.92 17.45
N ARG A 21 4.51 -4.50 18.48
CA ARG A 21 5.88 -5.00 18.42
C ARG A 21 5.97 -6.17 17.42
N PRO A 22 7.11 -6.33 16.74
CA PRO A 22 8.37 -5.59 16.90
C PRO A 22 8.45 -4.26 16.13
N TYR A 23 7.45 -3.91 15.32
CA TYR A 23 7.49 -2.78 14.39
C TYR A 23 7.20 -1.43 15.03
N GLY A 24 6.39 -1.41 16.08
CA GLY A 24 6.06 -0.24 16.89
C GLY A 24 6.35 -0.47 18.36
N LEU A 25 5.73 0.35 19.21
CA LEU A 25 5.94 0.36 20.67
C LEU A 25 4.69 -0.01 21.46
N ASP A 26 3.58 -0.42 20.82
CA ASP A 26 2.25 -0.57 21.42
C ASP A 26 1.86 0.67 22.25
N ALA A 27 2.21 1.85 21.75
CA ALA A 27 2.07 3.09 22.51
C ALA A 27 0.62 3.51 22.64
N SER A 28 0.17 3.71 23.87
CA SER A 28 -1.16 4.31 24.15
C SER A 28 -1.26 5.70 23.50
N PRO A 29 -2.48 6.22 23.27
CA PRO A 29 -2.65 7.57 22.70
C PRO A 29 -1.91 8.68 23.46
N VAL A 30 -1.88 8.64 24.79
CA VAL A 30 -1.13 9.58 25.60
C VAL A 30 0.38 9.47 25.35
N ARG A 31 0.90 8.23 25.29
CA ARG A 31 2.31 7.99 25.01
C ARG A 31 2.71 8.45 23.62
N GLN A 32 1.82 8.30 22.63
CA GLN A 32 2.06 8.82 21.28
C GLN A 32 2.22 10.34 21.26
N VAL A 33 1.38 11.08 22.01
CA VAL A 33 1.47 12.55 22.14
C VAL A 33 2.81 12.95 22.75
N VAL A 34 3.26 12.28 23.81
CA VAL A 34 4.57 12.55 24.43
C VAL A 34 5.71 12.29 23.45
N ILE A 35 5.67 11.17 22.75
CA ILE A 35 6.67 10.82 21.71
C ILE A 35 6.71 11.92 20.63
N ASP A 36 5.55 12.36 20.16
CA ASP A 36 5.46 13.42 19.14
C ASP A 36 6.05 14.74 19.62
N GLN A 37 5.80 15.11 20.87
CA GLN A 37 6.35 16.31 21.46
C GLN A 37 7.88 16.24 21.57
N GLU A 38 8.43 15.12 22.03
CA GLU A 38 9.87 14.94 22.19
C GLU A 38 10.59 14.92 20.82
N LEU A 39 10.03 14.22 19.82
CA LEU A 39 10.57 14.26 18.45
C LEU A 39 10.59 15.68 17.88
N ARG A 40 9.52 16.47 18.09
CA ARG A 40 9.47 17.88 17.66
C ARG A 40 10.52 18.74 18.40
N ARG A 41 10.67 18.57 19.71
CA ARG A 41 11.70 19.28 20.50
C ARG A 41 13.10 18.97 19.99
N GLY A 42 13.36 17.69 19.63
CA GLY A 42 14.61 17.26 19.03
C GLY A 42 14.80 17.63 17.56
N GLY A 43 13.81 18.32 16.93
CA GLY A 43 13.86 18.65 15.51
C GLY A 43 13.72 17.44 14.57
N VAL A 44 13.29 16.29 15.10
CA VAL A 44 13.14 15.04 14.33
C VAL A 44 11.80 15.02 13.63
N ARG A 45 11.83 14.88 12.30
CA ARG A 45 10.62 14.68 11.47
C ARG A 45 10.53 13.22 11.04
N ARG A 46 9.40 12.59 11.34
CA ARG A 46 9.11 11.26 10.81
C ARG A 46 8.82 11.34 9.31
N PRO A 47 9.37 10.42 8.50
CA PRO A 47 9.00 10.32 7.09
C PRO A 47 7.52 9.89 6.97
N HIS A 48 6.91 10.27 5.85
CA HIS A 48 5.54 9.88 5.54
C HIS A 48 5.56 8.58 4.74
N LEU A 49 4.97 7.52 5.28
CA LEU A 49 4.90 6.20 4.63
C LEU A 49 3.90 6.15 3.46
N GLN A 50 3.10 7.20 3.27
CA GLN A 50 2.07 7.27 2.23
C GLN A 50 1.13 6.04 2.27
N ILE A 51 0.97 5.35 1.14
CA ILE A 51 0.14 4.13 1.05
C ILE A 51 0.70 3.00 1.91
N GLY A 52 2.02 2.93 2.14
CA GLY A 52 2.62 1.99 3.06
C GLY A 52 2.01 2.00 4.47
N ALA A 53 1.59 3.18 4.96
CA ALA A 53 0.92 3.31 6.25
C ALA A 53 -0.43 2.55 6.33
N TRP A 54 -1.05 2.26 5.20
CA TRP A 54 -2.32 1.51 5.11
C TRP A 54 -2.09 0.03 4.78
N VAL A 55 -1.05 -0.25 4.00
CA VAL A 55 -0.69 -1.62 3.60
C VAL A 55 -0.14 -2.40 4.78
N LEU A 56 0.83 -1.83 5.50
CA LEU A 56 1.57 -2.54 6.54
C LEU A 56 0.70 -3.03 7.70
N PRO A 57 -0.28 -2.29 8.23
CA PRO A 57 -1.17 -2.82 9.27
C PRO A 57 -1.92 -4.08 8.81
N THR A 58 -2.38 -4.11 7.56
CA THR A 58 -3.04 -5.29 6.98
C THR A 58 -2.06 -6.46 6.86
N LEU A 59 -0.85 -6.19 6.42
CA LEU A 59 0.21 -7.18 6.28
C LEU A 59 0.64 -7.76 7.65
N ILE A 60 0.78 -6.91 8.66
CA ILE A 60 1.14 -7.32 10.02
C ILE A 60 0.04 -8.20 10.63
N ALA A 61 -1.24 -7.88 10.36
CA ALA A 61 -2.37 -8.62 10.91
C ALA A 61 -2.65 -9.95 10.20
N HIS A 62 -2.35 -10.06 8.90
CA HIS A 62 -2.84 -11.16 8.05
C HIS A 62 -1.76 -11.82 7.18
N GLY A 63 -0.59 -11.19 7.04
CA GLY A 63 0.50 -11.73 6.23
C GLY A 63 1.27 -12.85 6.94
N SER A 64 1.89 -13.73 6.17
CA SER A 64 2.85 -14.71 6.70
C SER A 64 4.12 -14.02 7.22
N GLU A 65 4.89 -14.71 8.08
CA GLU A 65 6.19 -14.20 8.54
C GLU A 65 7.10 -13.79 7.38
N ALA A 66 7.22 -14.64 6.36
CA ALA A 66 8.03 -14.36 5.19
C ALA A 66 7.57 -13.09 4.44
N GLN A 67 6.27 -12.81 4.40
CA GLN A 67 5.73 -11.59 3.82
C GLN A 67 6.03 -10.38 4.70
N GLN A 68 5.90 -10.51 6.00
CA GLN A 68 6.22 -9.43 6.94
C GLN A 68 7.71 -9.08 6.90
N GLU A 69 8.60 -10.06 6.93
CA GLU A 69 10.05 -9.88 6.79
C GLU A 69 10.42 -9.17 5.49
N ARG A 70 9.80 -9.58 4.38
CA ARG A 70 10.08 -9.03 3.06
C ARG A 70 9.66 -7.57 2.92
N PHE A 71 8.54 -7.18 3.52
CA PHE A 71 7.90 -5.91 3.18
C PHE A 71 7.87 -4.89 4.32
N VAL A 72 7.78 -5.28 5.60
CA VAL A 72 7.48 -4.31 6.64
C VAL A 72 8.63 -3.34 6.87
N LEU A 73 9.79 -3.82 7.29
CA LEU A 73 10.94 -2.95 7.55
C LEU A 73 11.44 -2.21 6.29
N PRO A 74 11.56 -2.85 5.11
CA PRO A 74 11.93 -2.12 3.89
C PRO A 74 10.96 -0.99 3.53
N THR A 75 9.65 -1.18 3.72
CA THR A 75 8.68 -0.09 3.52
C THR A 75 8.84 1.01 4.58
N MET A 76 9.03 0.66 5.85
CA MET A 76 9.25 1.63 6.92
C MET A 76 10.52 2.46 6.70
N ARG A 77 11.54 1.89 6.08
CA ARG A 77 12.79 2.56 5.67
C ARG A 77 12.66 3.36 4.36
N LEU A 78 11.49 3.33 3.71
CA LEU A 78 11.23 3.93 2.38
C LEU A 78 12.06 3.30 1.24
N GLU A 79 12.51 2.06 1.40
CA GLU A 79 13.19 1.27 0.37
C GLU A 79 12.19 0.64 -0.61
N ILE A 80 10.93 0.46 -0.16
CA ILE A 80 9.79 -0.02 -0.95
C ILE A 80 8.69 1.03 -0.91
N THR A 81 8.15 1.34 -2.09
CA THR A 81 7.05 2.28 -2.27
C THR A 81 5.80 1.59 -2.80
N TRP A 82 4.62 2.10 -2.40
CA TRP A 82 3.33 1.48 -2.67
C TRP A 82 2.35 2.45 -3.32
N CYS A 83 1.54 1.93 -4.25
CA CYS A 83 0.33 2.60 -4.73
C CYS A 83 -0.93 1.81 -4.37
N GLN A 84 -2.10 2.48 -4.45
CA GLN A 84 -3.40 1.89 -4.15
C GLN A 84 -4.26 1.85 -5.40
N MET A 85 -4.69 0.65 -5.80
CA MET A 85 -5.46 0.37 -7.00
C MET A 85 -6.86 -0.16 -6.63
N PHE A 86 -7.76 0.75 -6.26
CA PHE A 86 -9.12 0.40 -5.86
C PHE A 86 -10.15 0.85 -6.89
N SER A 87 -10.14 2.12 -7.28
CA SER A 87 -11.09 2.72 -8.19
C SER A 87 -10.99 2.16 -9.61
N GLU A 88 -12.13 2.02 -10.26
CA GLU A 88 -12.26 1.65 -11.67
C GLU A 88 -13.02 2.72 -12.45
N PRO A 89 -12.94 2.76 -13.78
CA PRO A 89 -13.72 3.71 -14.58
C PRO A 89 -15.24 3.65 -14.31
N SER A 90 -15.74 2.48 -13.90
CA SER A 90 -17.15 2.23 -13.60
C SER A 90 -17.55 2.55 -12.16
N GLY A 91 -16.61 2.83 -11.26
CA GLY A 91 -16.93 3.08 -9.85
C GLY A 91 -15.73 3.28 -8.93
N GLY A 92 -15.91 4.12 -7.93
CA GLY A 92 -14.93 4.38 -6.88
C GLY A 92 -15.55 4.23 -5.49
N SER A 93 -16.59 5.04 -5.19
CA SER A 93 -17.29 4.97 -3.87
C SER A 93 -18.01 3.65 -3.65
N ASP A 94 -18.62 3.05 -4.68
CA ASP A 94 -19.11 1.67 -4.63
C ASP A 94 -17.97 0.71 -5.01
N LEU A 95 -17.02 0.52 -4.11
CA LEU A 95 -15.89 -0.37 -4.32
C LEU A 95 -16.33 -1.82 -4.59
N ALA A 96 -17.45 -2.24 -3.99
CA ALA A 96 -17.95 -3.59 -4.16
C ALA A 96 -18.51 -3.88 -5.56
N ALA A 97 -18.73 -2.86 -6.40
CA ALA A 97 -19.10 -3.01 -7.80
C ALA A 97 -17.93 -3.19 -8.76
N LEU A 98 -16.70 -3.28 -8.25
CA LEU A 98 -15.51 -3.46 -9.08
C LEU A 98 -15.59 -4.70 -9.98
N ARG A 99 -14.93 -4.61 -11.15
CA ARG A 99 -14.98 -5.61 -12.23
C ARG A 99 -13.63 -6.25 -12.55
N THR A 100 -12.52 -5.67 -12.11
CA THR A 100 -11.20 -6.32 -12.26
C THR A 100 -11.25 -7.71 -11.66
N ARG A 101 -11.00 -8.72 -12.48
CA ARG A 101 -11.10 -10.13 -12.13
C ARG A 101 -9.74 -10.73 -11.85
N VAL A 102 -9.74 -11.74 -11.00
CA VAL A 102 -8.59 -12.61 -10.77
C VAL A 102 -9.06 -14.05 -10.80
N GLU A 103 -8.29 -14.88 -11.46
CA GLU A 103 -8.53 -16.32 -11.60
C GLU A 103 -7.26 -17.08 -11.25
N THR A 104 -7.39 -18.30 -10.74
CA THR A 104 -6.24 -19.17 -10.51
C THR A 104 -5.65 -19.62 -11.84
N ASP A 105 -4.33 -19.58 -11.97
CA ASP A 105 -3.58 -20.05 -13.13
C ASP A 105 -2.38 -20.87 -12.66
N GLY A 106 -2.53 -22.19 -12.66
CA GLY A 106 -1.54 -23.10 -12.11
C GLY A 106 -1.29 -22.84 -10.61
N ASN A 107 -0.06 -22.50 -10.26
CA ASN A 107 0.31 -22.15 -8.87
C ASN A 107 0.23 -20.63 -8.59
N GLY A 108 -0.32 -19.85 -9.52
CA GLY A 108 -0.39 -18.40 -9.43
C GLY A 108 -1.79 -17.86 -9.70
N TRP A 109 -1.83 -16.59 -10.07
CA TRP A 109 -3.05 -15.85 -10.35
C TRP A 109 -2.91 -15.09 -11.66
N LYS A 110 -3.92 -15.19 -12.51
CA LYS A 110 -4.08 -14.33 -13.68
C LYS A 110 -5.08 -13.22 -13.36
N MET A 111 -4.67 -11.97 -13.60
CA MET A 111 -5.50 -10.79 -13.35
C MET A 111 -5.84 -10.12 -14.67
N ASN A 112 -7.10 -9.66 -14.79
CA ASN A 112 -7.55 -8.92 -15.97
C ASN A 112 -8.48 -7.79 -15.55
N GLY A 113 -8.23 -6.58 -16.07
CA GLY A 113 -9.04 -5.41 -15.77
C GLY A 113 -8.28 -4.09 -15.86
N GLN A 114 -8.91 -3.05 -15.29
CA GLN A 114 -8.36 -1.70 -15.29
C GLN A 114 -8.65 -1.01 -13.97
N LYS A 115 -7.64 -0.32 -13.45
CA LYS A 115 -7.78 0.61 -12.32
C LYS A 115 -7.47 2.03 -12.78
N ILE A 116 -8.06 3.02 -12.10
CA ILE A 116 -7.92 4.43 -12.46
C ILE A 116 -7.68 5.28 -11.21
N TRP A 117 -7.18 6.48 -11.40
CA TRP A 117 -6.85 7.46 -10.34
C TRP A 117 -5.80 6.96 -9.36
N THR A 118 -4.92 6.04 -9.81
CA THR A 118 -3.85 5.50 -9.00
C THR A 118 -2.71 6.50 -8.88
N SER A 119 -2.59 7.15 -7.72
CA SER A 119 -1.53 8.14 -7.47
C SER A 119 -0.17 7.46 -7.47
N TRP A 120 0.79 8.08 -8.18
CA TRP A 120 2.21 7.72 -8.21
C TRP A 120 2.54 6.33 -8.72
N ALA A 121 1.58 5.57 -9.31
CA ALA A 121 1.75 4.19 -9.76
C ALA A 121 3.02 3.96 -10.58
N LYS A 122 3.38 4.90 -11.46
CA LYS A 122 4.58 4.80 -12.31
C LYS A 122 5.92 4.83 -11.56
N TYR A 123 5.90 5.19 -10.27
CA TYR A 123 7.10 5.30 -9.44
C TYR A 123 7.12 4.26 -8.30
N CYS A 124 6.02 3.53 -8.10
CA CYS A 124 5.91 2.58 -7.02
C CYS A 124 6.48 1.22 -7.41
N ASP A 125 7.04 0.53 -6.41
CA ASP A 125 7.56 -0.82 -6.56
C ASP A 125 6.43 -1.85 -6.53
N TYR A 126 5.48 -1.64 -5.61
CA TYR A 126 4.33 -2.52 -5.43
C TYR A 126 3.02 -1.74 -5.41
N GLY A 127 1.94 -2.44 -5.70
CA GLY A 127 0.60 -1.90 -5.58
C GLY A 127 -0.32 -2.82 -4.80
N VAL A 128 -1.23 -2.24 -4.02
CA VAL A 128 -2.33 -2.98 -3.41
C VAL A 128 -3.57 -2.85 -4.26
N ILE A 129 -4.24 -3.95 -4.49
CA ILE A 129 -5.39 -4.03 -5.38
C ILE A 129 -6.50 -4.89 -4.77
N VAL A 130 -7.74 -4.45 -4.95
CA VAL A 130 -8.93 -5.27 -4.68
C VAL A 130 -9.50 -5.74 -6.00
N THR A 131 -9.77 -7.04 -6.08
CA THR A 131 -10.25 -7.71 -7.29
C THR A 131 -11.45 -8.61 -6.98
N ARG A 132 -12.18 -8.98 -8.00
CA ARG A 132 -13.24 -9.97 -7.94
C ARG A 132 -12.68 -11.37 -8.20
N SER A 133 -12.56 -12.15 -7.15
CA SER A 133 -12.10 -13.55 -7.22
C SER A 133 -13.26 -14.54 -7.35
N ASP A 134 -14.45 -14.18 -6.88
CA ASP A 134 -15.66 -15.00 -7.06
C ASP A 134 -16.83 -14.11 -7.53
N PRO A 135 -17.25 -14.24 -8.81
CA PRO A 135 -18.37 -13.50 -9.33
C PRO A 135 -19.75 -14.10 -9.01
N THR A 136 -19.80 -15.29 -8.39
CA THR A 136 -21.04 -16.03 -8.11
C THR A 136 -21.70 -15.66 -6.79
N VAL A 137 -20.94 -15.00 -5.90
CA VAL A 137 -21.42 -14.59 -4.58
C VAL A 137 -21.69 -13.08 -4.51
N GLU A 138 -22.43 -12.69 -3.48
CA GLU A 138 -22.79 -11.29 -3.27
C GLU A 138 -21.56 -10.37 -3.14
N LYS A 139 -21.68 -9.24 -3.78
CA LYS A 139 -20.76 -8.06 -3.80
C LYS A 139 -19.44 -8.22 -2.99
N HIS A 140 -19.50 -8.08 -1.66
CA HIS A 140 -18.30 -8.04 -0.80
C HIS A 140 -17.65 -9.41 -0.61
N LYS A 141 -18.43 -10.49 -0.62
CA LYS A 141 -17.95 -11.85 -0.32
C LYS A 141 -17.05 -12.42 -1.41
N GLY A 142 -17.17 -11.88 -2.64
CA GLY A 142 -16.37 -12.33 -3.79
C GLY A 142 -15.13 -11.47 -4.04
N LEU A 143 -14.69 -10.66 -3.08
CA LEU A 143 -13.53 -9.79 -3.23
C LEU A 143 -12.31 -10.37 -2.55
N THR A 144 -11.15 -10.18 -3.18
CA THR A 144 -9.85 -10.53 -2.62
C THR A 144 -8.89 -9.38 -2.77
N TYR A 145 -8.10 -9.18 -1.73
CA TYR A 145 -7.05 -8.17 -1.68
C TYR A 145 -5.71 -8.81 -2.02
N PHE A 146 -4.99 -8.20 -2.97
CA PHE A 146 -3.66 -8.62 -3.37
C PHE A 146 -2.68 -7.46 -3.25
N TRP A 147 -1.41 -7.79 -3.16
CA TRP A 147 -0.31 -6.88 -3.54
C TRP A 147 0.42 -7.49 -4.72
N ILE A 148 0.81 -6.63 -5.64
CA ILE A 148 1.45 -7.03 -6.89
C ILE A 148 2.71 -6.21 -7.11
N ASP A 149 3.69 -6.80 -7.78
CA ASP A 149 4.85 -6.08 -8.30
C ASP A 149 4.40 -5.22 -9.49
N MET A 150 4.65 -3.91 -9.44
CA MET A 150 4.26 -2.98 -10.51
C MET A 150 5.08 -3.17 -11.79
N ARG A 151 6.15 -3.97 -11.74
CA ARG A 151 6.97 -4.37 -12.89
C ARG A 151 6.62 -5.75 -13.45
N ALA A 152 5.59 -6.41 -12.88
CA ALA A 152 5.15 -7.73 -13.35
C ALA A 152 4.69 -7.66 -14.80
N LYS A 153 4.93 -8.75 -15.54
CA LYS A 153 4.46 -8.88 -16.94
C LYS A 153 2.93 -8.75 -16.96
N GLY A 154 2.41 -7.94 -17.90
CA GLY A 154 0.98 -7.67 -18.03
C GLY A 154 0.48 -6.49 -17.19
N VAL A 155 1.35 -5.83 -16.41
CA VAL A 155 1.01 -4.56 -15.74
C VAL A 155 1.46 -3.40 -16.61
N GLU A 156 0.49 -2.59 -17.08
CA GLU A 156 0.76 -1.39 -17.86
C GLU A 156 0.24 -0.14 -17.12
N VAL A 157 1.14 0.83 -16.88
CA VAL A 157 0.82 2.09 -16.20
C VAL A 157 0.78 3.24 -17.20
N ARG A 158 -0.37 3.92 -17.32
CA ARG A 158 -0.56 5.08 -18.20
C ARG A 158 -0.85 6.34 -17.38
N PRO A 159 0.01 7.36 -17.43
CA PRO A 159 -0.24 8.63 -16.75
C PRO A 159 -1.46 9.36 -17.30
N ILE A 160 -2.28 9.91 -16.39
CA ILE A 160 -3.41 10.78 -16.73
C ILE A 160 -2.93 12.23 -16.63
N LYS A 161 -3.07 13.01 -17.71
CA LYS A 161 -2.78 14.42 -17.70
C LYS A 161 -3.93 15.20 -17.05
N LEU A 162 -3.65 15.84 -15.93
CA LEU A 162 -4.62 16.66 -15.21
C LEU A 162 -4.74 18.06 -15.81
N ALA A 163 -5.83 18.75 -15.51
CA ALA A 163 -6.08 20.12 -15.97
C ALA A 163 -4.97 21.09 -15.54
N GLY A 164 -4.32 20.85 -14.40
CA GLY A 164 -3.16 21.62 -13.91
C GLY A 164 -1.85 21.34 -14.65
N GLY A 165 -1.83 20.39 -15.60
CA GLY A 165 -0.67 20.04 -16.40
C GLY A 165 0.22 18.95 -15.81
N ASP A 166 0.01 18.55 -14.56
CA ASP A 166 0.74 17.47 -13.93
C ASP A 166 0.12 16.08 -14.27
N SER A 167 0.81 14.98 -13.93
CA SER A 167 0.43 13.60 -14.26
C SER A 167 0.78 12.64 -13.12
N HIS A 168 0.46 13.00 -11.88
CA HIS A 168 0.76 12.15 -10.73
C HIS A 168 -0.23 11.00 -10.54
N VAL A 169 -1.39 11.04 -11.19
CA VAL A 169 -2.38 9.94 -11.20
C VAL A 169 -2.29 9.13 -12.48
N ASN A 170 -2.67 7.88 -12.41
CA ASN A 170 -2.47 6.93 -13.50
C ASN A 170 -3.69 6.01 -13.66
N GLU A 171 -3.87 5.52 -14.89
CA GLU A 171 -4.56 4.28 -15.18
C GLU A 171 -3.58 3.12 -15.05
N VAL A 172 -4.07 1.96 -14.62
CA VAL A 172 -3.28 0.73 -14.55
C VAL A 172 -4.10 -0.39 -15.18
N PHE A 173 -3.53 -1.03 -16.20
CA PHE A 173 -4.15 -2.13 -16.93
C PHE A 173 -3.47 -3.44 -16.54
N PHE A 174 -4.26 -4.50 -16.55
CA PHE A 174 -3.84 -5.88 -16.26
C PHE A 174 -4.29 -6.80 -17.37
N ASP A 175 -3.34 -7.60 -17.93
CA ASP A 175 -3.59 -8.54 -19.03
C ASP A 175 -2.82 -9.86 -18.85
#